data_c53d77dd0b28298f502a41a3c4a22afd
#
_entry.id   c53d77dd0b28298f502a41a3c4a22afd
#
_cell.length_a   1.000
_cell.length_b   1.000
_cell.length_c   1.000
_cell.angle_alpha   90.00
_cell.angle_beta   90.00
_cell.angle_gamma   90.00
#
_symmetry.space_group_name_H-M   'P 1'
#
loop_
_entity.id
_entity.type
_entity.pdbx_description
1 polymer ?
#
loop_
_entity_poly.entity_id
_entity_poly.type
_entity_poly.pdbx_seq_one_letter_code
_entity_poly.pdbx_strand_id
1 'polypeptide(L)'
;MAERKWKKISTWMAAWVMAVVFAVSGAQTAFAATSYVNSVSITLDVTPTVGESLPDLDVGYNSDNCEVSIPNNDKYDIVSAKWSSTKNDVKIGGTYTMKVTLKTLNDYRFSSSSYTSSKVKVKNGTFVSASRTSSDRLVVTVKTKPAKGDLDAPGEAYWQTTKSGSSDLGLAKWEAVEDASYEVYLYRGSKNVYKSGEIHTSSCDLFPYMSSKGTYTFKVRARSSNDEV
;
A
#
# COMPACT_ATOMS: atom_id res chain seq x y z
N MET A 1 13.44 90.41 34.39
CA MET A 1 13.59 89.79 33.03
C MET A 1 14.11 88.32 33.12
N ALA A 2 13.50 87.44 33.90
CA ALA A 2 13.99 86.05 34.11
C ALA A 2 12.90 84.98 33.99
N GLU A 3 11.67 85.31 33.65
CA GLU A 3 10.56 84.31 33.65
C GLU A 3 10.19 83.71 32.29
N ARG A 4 10.81 84.13 31.20
CA ARG A 4 10.40 83.67 29.85
C ARG A 4 11.23 82.52 29.30
N LYS A 5 12.30 82.06 29.97
CA LYS A 5 13.17 81.00 29.45
C LYS A 5 12.80 79.56 29.90
N TRP A 6 12.01 79.41 30.93
CA TRP A 6 11.67 78.15 31.53
C TRP A 6 10.47 77.41 30.84
N LYS A 7 9.57 78.19 30.21
CA LYS A 7 8.42 77.58 29.52
C LYS A 7 8.74 76.86 28.17
N LYS A 8 9.87 77.11 27.57
CA LYS A 8 10.25 76.48 26.28
C LYS A 8 10.99 75.18 26.44
N ILE A 9 11.58 74.90 27.58
CA ILE A 9 12.33 73.68 27.83
C ILE A 9 11.42 72.52 28.20
N SER A 10 10.29 72.79 28.88
CA SER A 10 9.36 71.76 29.29
C SER A 10 8.54 71.16 28.13
N THR A 11 8.31 71.95 27.07
CA THR A 11 7.53 71.47 25.90
C THR A 11 8.35 70.56 24.99
N TRP A 12 9.68 70.70 24.95
CA TRP A 12 10.58 69.85 24.16
C TRP A 12 10.88 68.54 24.83
N MET A 13 10.95 68.47 26.15
CA MET A 13 11.17 67.23 26.88
C MET A 13 9.92 66.32 26.86
N ALA A 14 8.71 66.91 26.86
CA ALA A 14 7.46 66.14 26.74
C ALA A 14 7.31 65.51 25.36
N ALA A 15 7.79 66.18 24.29
CA ALA A 15 7.72 65.67 22.93
C ALA A 15 8.70 64.49 22.69
N TRP A 16 9.87 64.49 23.34
CA TRP A 16 10.84 63.38 23.21
C TRP A 16 10.44 62.15 24.03
N VAL A 17 9.79 62.29 25.16
CA VAL A 17 9.29 61.14 25.94
C VAL A 17 8.14 60.45 25.25
N MET A 18 7.27 61.17 24.53
CA MET A 18 6.23 60.53 23.72
C MET A 18 6.75 59.83 22.46
N ALA A 19 7.80 60.32 21.86
CA ALA A 19 8.40 59.67 20.67
C ALA A 19 9.11 58.37 21.00
N VAL A 20 9.67 58.21 22.20
CA VAL A 20 10.32 56.98 22.63
C VAL A 20 9.33 55.90 23.06
N VAL A 21 8.16 56.27 23.60
CA VAL A 21 7.12 55.27 23.97
C VAL A 21 6.42 54.70 22.75
N PHE A 22 6.31 55.43 21.64
CA PHE A 22 5.75 54.86 20.40
C PHE A 22 6.72 53.97 19.61
N ALA A 23 8.02 54.04 19.85
CA ALA A 23 9.03 53.21 19.15
C ALA A 23 9.20 51.80 19.77
N VAL A 24 8.72 51.57 20.99
CA VAL A 24 8.84 50.30 21.71
C VAL A 24 7.60 49.42 21.57
N SER A 25 6.46 49.99 21.13
CA SER A 25 5.20 49.23 20.99
C SER A 25 4.97 48.60 19.60
N GLY A 26 5.95 48.67 18.70
CA GLY A 26 5.78 48.25 17.29
C GLY A 26 6.45 46.92 16.90
N ALA A 27 7.19 46.29 17.77
CA ALA A 27 7.72 44.94 17.48
C ALA A 27 6.78 43.88 18.05
N GLN A 28 5.56 43.80 17.54
CA GLN A 28 4.82 42.58 17.64
C GLN A 28 5.55 41.60 16.71
N THR A 29 6.37 40.71 17.28
CA THR A 29 6.81 39.51 16.58
C THR A 29 5.52 38.79 16.22
N ALA A 30 5.10 38.94 14.97
CA ALA A 30 4.07 38.08 14.40
C ALA A 30 4.64 36.66 14.49
N PHE A 31 4.26 35.91 15.50
CA PHE A 31 4.49 34.46 15.50
C PHE A 31 3.72 33.94 14.30
N ALA A 32 4.43 33.53 13.27
CA ALA A 32 3.81 32.86 12.14
C ALA A 32 2.99 31.69 12.70
N ALA A 33 1.68 31.72 12.45
CA ALA A 33 0.81 30.65 12.91
C ALA A 33 1.30 29.34 12.28
N THR A 34 1.70 28.38 13.09
CA THR A 34 2.13 27.06 12.61
C THR A 34 0.95 26.38 11.94
N SER A 35 1.08 26.10 10.65
CA SER A 35 0.07 25.40 9.87
C SER A 35 0.29 23.88 9.97
N TYR A 36 -0.80 23.12 10.03
CA TYR A 36 -0.72 21.67 10.20
C TYR A 36 -1.20 20.91 8.97
N VAL A 37 -0.42 19.90 8.59
CA VAL A 37 -0.84 18.87 7.64
C VAL A 37 -1.65 17.83 8.41
N ASN A 38 -2.95 17.75 8.15
CA ASN A 38 -3.87 16.86 8.84
C ASN A 38 -4.17 15.57 8.05
N SER A 39 -3.92 15.59 6.76
CA SER A 39 -4.10 14.44 5.86
C SER A 39 -3.07 14.45 4.75
N VAL A 40 -2.78 13.26 4.24
CA VAL A 40 -1.83 13.05 3.13
C VAL A 40 -2.45 12.11 2.09
N SER A 41 -1.96 12.22 0.86
CA SER A 41 -2.35 11.32 -0.24
C SER A 41 -1.10 10.73 -0.87
N ILE A 42 -1.14 9.44 -1.19
CA ILE A 42 -0.06 8.70 -1.83
C ILE A 42 -0.68 7.90 -2.98
N THR A 43 -0.03 7.89 -4.13
CA THR A 43 -0.39 7.03 -5.27
C THR A 43 0.72 6.02 -5.48
N LEU A 44 0.34 4.75 -5.68
CA LEU A 44 1.24 3.67 -6.05
C LEU A 44 1.00 3.34 -7.52
N ASP A 45 2.02 3.53 -8.36
CA ASP A 45 2.01 3.15 -9.77
C ASP A 45 3.01 2.00 -10.04
N VAL A 46 3.35 1.27 -8.99
CA VAL A 46 4.19 0.08 -9.03
C VAL A 46 3.35 -1.18 -9.22
N THR A 47 3.72 -1.99 -10.20
CA THR A 47 3.14 -3.31 -10.45
C THR A 47 4.26 -4.35 -10.38
N PRO A 48 4.39 -5.08 -9.24
CA PRO A 48 5.37 -6.16 -9.13
C PRO A 48 5.08 -7.25 -10.16
N THR A 49 6.12 -7.68 -10.90
CA THR A 49 6.03 -8.73 -11.91
C THR A 49 6.30 -10.09 -11.27
N VAL A 50 5.40 -11.04 -11.48
CA VAL A 50 5.55 -12.40 -10.95
C VAL A 50 6.82 -13.07 -11.48
N GLY A 51 7.59 -13.71 -10.60
CA GLY A 51 8.86 -14.36 -10.91
C GLY A 51 10.08 -13.43 -10.94
N GLU A 52 9.88 -12.12 -10.81
CA GLU A 52 10.97 -11.14 -10.74
C GLU A 52 11.20 -10.63 -9.31
N SER A 53 12.30 -9.94 -9.11
CA SER A 53 12.53 -9.19 -7.88
C SER A 53 11.65 -7.94 -7.85
N LEU A 54 11.36 -7.44 -6.62
CA LEU A 54 10.67 -6.16 -6.47
C LEU A 54 11.46 -5.04 -7.17
N PRO A 55 10.80 -4.19 -7.99
CA PRO A 55 11.47 -3.10 -8.68
C PRO A 55 12.00 -2.04 -7.72
N ASP A 56 12.94 -1.24 -8.18
CA ASP A 56 13.35 -0.03 -7.47
C ASP A 56 12.16 0.95 -7.39
N LEU A 57 12.15 1.78 -6.37
CA LEU A 57 11.06 2.73 -6.12
C LEU A 57 11.56 4.15 -6.32
N ASP A 58 11.21 4.74 -7.47
CA ASP A 58 11.36 6.17 -7.69
C ASP A 58 10.18 6.94 -7.11
N VAL A 59 10.46 8.14 -6.60
CA VAL A 59 9.46 8.97 -5.94
C VAL A 59 9.32 10.32 -6.64
N GLY A 60 8.08 10.82 -6.72
CA GLY A 60 7.82 12.07 -7.42
C GLY A 60 6.42 12.63 -7.18
N TYR A 61 5.96 13.44 -8.13
CA TYR A 61 4.68 14.12 -8.09
C TYR A 61 3.75 13.62 -9.20
N ASN A 62 2.45 13.54 -8.91
CA ASN A 62 1.36 13.32 -9.86
C ASN A 62 1.49 12.06 -10.75
N SER A 63 2.19 11.04 -10.31
CA SER A 63 2.43 9.79 -11.07
C SER A 63 3.23 9.96 -12.37
N ASP A 64 4.01 11.03 -12.50
CA ASP A 64 4.82 11.26 -13.70
C ASP A 64 6.09 10.39 -13.65
N ASN A 65 6.02 9.20 -14.26
CA ASN A 65 7.14 8.26 -14.41
C ASN A 65 7.84 7.85 -13.09
N CYS A 66 7.08 7.68 -12.04
CA CYS A 66 7.59 7.20 -10.75
C CYS A 66 6.63 6.19 -10.11
N GLU A 67 7.19 5.22 -9.39
CA GLU A 67 6.45 4.13 -8.75
C GLU A 67 5.62 4.60 -7.56
N VAL A 68 6.07 5.67 -6.88
CA VAL A 68 5.37 6.24 -5.72
C VAL A 68 5.31 7.75 -5.83
N SER A 69 4.12 8.30 -5.84
CA SER A 69 3.92 9.73 -5.99
C SER A 69 2.97 10.33 -4.95
N ILE A 70 3.05 11.65 -4.82
CA ILE A 70 2.09 12.48 -4.10
C ILE A 70 1.51 13.54 -5.03
N PRO A 71 0.31 14.10 -4.75
CA PRO A 71 -0.16 15.28 -5.44
C PRO A 71 0.81 16.44 -5.25
N ASN A 72 1.05 17.24 -6.30
CA ASN A 72 1.81 18.48 -6.16
C ASN A 72 1.09 19.42 -5.17
N ASN A 73 1.81 19.86 -4.15
CA ASN A 73 1.27 20.73 -3.10
C ASN A 73 2.41 21.52 -2.42
N ASP A 74 2.03 22.53 -1.62
CA ASP A 74 2.93 23.43 -0.90
C ASP A 74 3.18 23.03 0.57
N LYS A 75 2.60 21.90 1.02
CA LYS A 75 2.54 21.52 2.44
C LYS A 75 3.55 20.46 2.82
N TYR A 76 3.78 19.49 1.95
CA TYR A 76 4.69 18.37 2.20
C TYR A 76 5.24 17.80 0.90
N ASP A 77 6.37 17.13 1.03
CA ASP A 77 7.09 16.49 -0.05
C ASP A 77 7.31 15.01 0.25
N ILE A 78 7.59 14.21 -0.79
CA ILE A 78 8.01 12.83 -0.68
C ILE A 78 9.53 12.74 -0.71
N VAL A 79 10.11 12.11 0.33
CA VAL A 79 11.57 12.02 0.48
C VAL A 79 12.09 10.70 -0.06
N SER A 80 11.38 9.62 0.20
CA SER A 80 11.77 8.27 -0.23
C SER A 80 10.63 7.28 -0.09
N ALA A 81 10.69 6.24 -0.90
CA ALA A 81 9.95 5.01 -0.70
C ALA A 81 10.94 3.83 -0.63
N LYS A 82 10.67 2.86 0.24
CA LYS A 82 11.51 1.66 0.39
C LYS A 82 10.66 0.46 0.71
N TRP A 83 10.91 -0.66 0.06
CA TRP A 83 10.29 -1.94 0.42
C TRP A 83 10.60 -2.31 1.86
N SER A 84 9.62 -2.83 2.57
CA SER A 84 9.78 -3.28 3.96
C SER A 84 10.42 -4.65 4.07
N SER A 85 10.43 -5.42 3.00
CA SER A 85 11.08 -6.72 2.90
C SER A 85 11.85 -6.84 1.58
N THR A 86 13.04 -7.42 1.64
CA THR A 86 13.82 -7.85 0.46
C THR A 86 13.29 -9.22 0.04
N LYS A 87 12.25 -9.28 -0.77
CA LYS A 87 11.83 -10.51 -1.43
C LYS A 87 12.34 -10.50 -2.86
N ASN A 88 13.06 -11.53 -3.23
CA ASN A 88 13.66 -11.65 -4.56
C ASN A 88 12.67 -12.18 -5.61
N ASP A 89 11.59 -12.87 -5.17
CA ASP A 89 10.61 -13.46 -6.08
C ASP A 89 9.21 -12.98 -5.76
N VAL A 90 8.63 -12.26 -6.69
CA VAL A 90 7.23 -11.84 -6.64
C VAL A 90 6.35 -13.04 -6.92
N LYS A 91 5.45 -13.35 -5.97
CA LYS A 91 4.48 -14.45 -6.10
C LYS A 91 3.16 -13.94 -6.64
N ILE A 92 2.47 -14.78 -7.42
CA ILE A 92 1.12 -14.45 -7.89
C ILE A 92 0.18 -14.27 -6.68
N GLY A 93 -0.65 -13.23 -6.72
CA GLY A 93 -1.50 -12.85 -5.58
C GLY A 93 -0.73 -12.27 -4.39
N GLY A 94 0.59 -12.21 -4.45
CA GLY A 94 1.44 -11.63 -3.41
C GLY A 94 1.19 -10.13 -3.24
N THR A 95 1.15 -9.66 -2.00
CA THR A 95 1.07 -8.24 -1.67
C THR A 95 2.31 -7.80 -0.92
N TYR A 96 2.85 -6.65 -1.27
CA TYR A 96 4.16 -6.19 -0.79
C TYR A 96 4.01 -4.85 -0.08
N THR A 97 4.67 -4.71 1.07
CA THR A 97 4.62 -3.49 1.86
C THR A 97 5.84 -2.62 1.62
N MET A 98 5.62 -1.31 1.63
CA MET A 98 6.68 -0.31 1.55
C MET A 98 6.46 0.80 2.58
N LYS A 99 7.56 1.45 2.95
CA LYS A 99 7.56 2.64 3.80
C LYS A 99 7.82 3.87 2.95
N VAL A 100 6.88 4.79 2.96
CA VAL A 100 6.95 6.09 2.27
C VAL A 100 7.25 7.15 3.32
N THR A 101 8.35 7.89 3.14
CA THR A 101 8.75 8.97 4.05
C THR A 101 8.36 10.31 3.44
N LEU A 102 7.55 11.06 4.17
CA LEU A 102 7.12 12.42 3.82
C LEU A 102 7.80 13.43 4.73
N LYS A 103 8.07 14.62 4.19
CA LYS A 103 8.61 15.77 4.93
C LYS A 103 7.76 17.00 4.67
N THR A 104 7.47 17.79 5.71
CA THR A 104 6.77 19.07 5.53
C THR A 104 7.63 20.10 4.81
N LEU A 105 6.97 20.96 4.07
CA LEU A 105 7.56 22.15 3.42
C LEU A 105 7.19 23.40 4.20
N ASN A 106 7.95 24.46 3.99
CA ASN A 106 7.72 25.78 4.60
C ASN A 106 7.51 25.69 6.12
N ASP A 107 6.55 26.41 6.65
CA ASP A 107 6.19 26.44 8.08
C ASP A 107 5.15 25.39 8.48
N TYR A 108 4.86 24.43 7.61
CA TYR A 108 3.94 23.34 7.92
C TYR A 108 4.56 22.34 8.90
N ARG A 109 3.70 21.70 9.68
CA ARG A 109 4.07 20.58 10.57
C ARG A 109 3.04 19.47 10.44
N PHE A 110 3.46 18.24 10.53
CA PHE A 110 2.52 17.14 10.67
C PHE A 110 1.78 17.25 11.99
N SER A 111 0.46 17.08 11.96
CA SER A 111 -0.37 17.08 13.17
C SER A 111 0.14 16.03 14.18
N SER A 112 0.03 16.33 15.46
CA SER A 112 0.32 15.37 16.53
C SER A 112 -0.74 14.27 16.67
N SER A 113 -1.91 14.45 16.06
CA SER A 113 -2.96 13.44 16.03
C SER A 113 -2.57 12.25 15.15
N SER A 114 -3.06 11.06 15.49
CA SER A 114 -2.81 9.84 14.72
C SER A 114 -3.26 9.96 13.27
N TYR A 115 -2.46 9.45 12.37
CA TYR A 115 -2.77 9.32 10.96
C TYR A 115 -3.38 7.94 10.71
N THR A 116 -4.69 7.90 10.57
CA THR A 116 -5.48 6.69 10.30
C THR A 116 -5.85 6.62 8.83
N SER A 117 -6.49 5.55 8.40
CA SER A 117 -6.99 5.38 7.02
C SER A 117 -7.95 6.48 6.55
N SER A 118 -8.60 7.20 7.47
CA SER A 118 -9.43 8.35 7.13
C SER A 118 -8.62 9.60 6.77
N LYS A 119 -7.37 9.71 7.24
CA LYS A 119 -6.47 10.84 7.00
C LYS A 119 -5.36 10.54 5.99
N VAL A 120 -5.12 9.26 5.68
CA VAL A 120 -4.15 8.82 4.67
C VAL A 120 -4.90 8.17 3.53
N LYS A 121 -4.94 8.84 2.39
CA LYS A 121 -5.52 8.30 1.16
C LYS A 121 -4.43 7.59 0.36
N VAL A 122 -4.64 6.32 0.04
CA VAL A 122 -3.74 5.55 -0.81
C VAL A 122 -4.49 5.14 -2.07
N LYS A 123 -4.02 5.62 -3.23
CA LYS A 123 -4.54 5.19 -4.54
C LYS A 123 -3.71 4.01 -5.04
N ASN A 124 -4.36 3.02 -5.65
CA ASN A 124 -3.77 1.78 -6.17
C ASN A 124 -3.04 0.92 -5.13
N GLY A 125 -3.41 1.06 -3.86
CA GLY A 125 -2.86 0.27 -2.75
C GLY A 125 -3.70 0.42 -1.50
N THR A 126 -3.18 -0.07 -0.39
CA THR A 126 -3.89 -0.08 0.90
C THR A 126 -3.01 0.56 1.99
N PHE A 127 -3.61 1.40 2.81
CA PHE A 127 -2.97 1.93 4.01
C PHE A 127 -2.79 0.82 5.05
N VAL A 128 -1.61 0.73 5.64
CA VAL A 128 -1.29 -0.20 6.72
C VAL A 128 -1.13 0.54 8.05
N SER A 129 -0.24 1.51 8.09
CA SER A 129 0.03 2.30 9.30
C SER A 129 0.74 3.61 8.95
N ALA A 130 0.75 4.54 9.90
CA ALA A 130 1.58 5.73 9.81
C ALA A 130 2.19 6.08 11.17
N SER A 131 3.42 6.56 11.16
CA SER A 131 4.14 7.00 12.34
C SER A 131 4.77 8.36 12.09
N ARG A 132 4.39 9.34 12.90
CA ARG A 132 5.04 10.65 12.92
C ARG A 132 6.35 10.54 13.72
N THR A 133 7.46 10.59 13.02
CA THR A 133 8.80 10.46 13.62
C THR A 133 9.31 11.80 14.20
N SER A 134 8.85 12.92 13.63
CA SER A 134 9.10 14.27 14.13
C SER A 134 7.97 15.23 13.70
N SER A 135 8.05 16.49 14.06
CA SER A 135 7.06 17.48 13.62
C SER A 135 7.06 17.72 12.11
N ASP A 136 8.19 17.45 11.46
CA ASP A 136 8.38 17.63 10.02
C ASP A 136 8.46 16.32 9.23
N ARG A 137 8.35 15.14 9.87
CA ARG A 137 8.46 13.84 9.20
C ARG A 137 7.35 12.88 9.59
N LEU A 138 6.78 12.26 8.56
CA LEU A 138 5.78 11.21 8.65
C LEU A 138 6.23 10.00 7.81
N VAL A 139 6.25 8.81 8.40
CA VAL A 139 6.47 7.55 7.71
C VAL A 139 5.14 6.84 7.57
N VAL A 140 4.73 6.59 6.34
CA VAL A 140 3.49 5.87 6.02
C VAL A 140 3.86 4.50 5.47
N THR A 141 3.31 3.45 6.06
CA THR A 141 3.41 2.09 5.54
C THR A 141 2.19 1.81 4.68
N VAL A 142 2.43 1.42 3.45
CA VAL A 142 1.40 1.09 2.47
C VAL A 142 1.67 -0.29 1.88
N LYS A 143 0.63 -0.90 1.32
CA LYS A 143 0.69 -2.23 0.70
C LYS A 143 0.19 -2.14 -0.75
N THR A 144 0.87 -2.84 -1.67
CA THR A 144 0.45 -2.92 -3.07
C THR A 144 -0.88 -3.67 -3.22
N LYS A 145 -1.51 -3.54 -4.38
CA LYS A 145 -2.48 -4.52 -4.85
C LYS A 145 -1.80 -5.89 -5.02
N PRO A 146 -2.57 -6.99 -5.05
CA PRO A 146 -2.02 -8.30 -5.38
C PRO A 146 -1.31 -8.29 -6.72
N ALA A 147 -0.14 -8.93 -6.77
CA ALA A 147 0.58 -9.12 -8.03
C ALA A 147 -0.23 -10.05 -8.95
N LYS A 148 -0.42 -9.62 -10.19
CA LYS A 148 -1.12 -10.39 -11.21
C LYS A 148 -0.12 -11.17 -12.06
N GLY A 149 -0.55 -12.30 -12.56
CA GLY A 149 0.22 -13.12 -13.47
C GLY A 149 -0.60 -14.34 -13.91
N ASP A 150 -0.09 -15.04 -14.89
CA ASP A 150 -0.65 -16.32 -15.31
C ASP A 150 -0.03 -17.43 -14.47
N LEU A 151 -0.85 -18.35 -13.98
CA LEU A 151 -0.40 -19.60 -13.39
C LEU A 151 -0.17 -20.63 -14.50
N ASP A 152 0.93 -21.34 -14.41
CA ASP A 152 1.14 -22.50 -15.24
C ASP A 152 0.00 -23.51 -15.02
N ALA A 153 -0.33 -24.24 -16.08
CA ALA A 153 -1.22 -25.39 -15.91
C ALA A 153 -0.55 -26.40 -14.96
N PRO A 154 -1.33 -27.07 -14.10
CA PRO A 154 -0.76 -28.18 -13.35
C PRO A 154 -0.03 -29.15 -14.28
N GLY A 155 1.12 -29.62 -13.87
CA GLY A 155 1.90 -30.58 -14.62
C GLY A 155 1.15 -31.90 -14.82
N GLU A 156 1.85 -32.99 -14.98
CA GLU A 156 1.23 -34.27 -15.28
C GLU A 156 0.05 -34.59 -14.36
N ALA A 157 -1.14 -34.74 -14.96
CA ALA A 157 -2.36 -35.08 -14.24
C ALA A 157 -2.79 -36.51 -14.59
N TYR A 158 -2.91 -37.38 -13.58
CA TYR A 158 -3.14 -38.79 -13.77
C TYR A 158 -4.07 -39.41 -12.73
N TRP A 159 -4.71 -40.51 -13.09
CA TRP A 159 -5.39 -41.36 -12.12
C TRP A 159 -4.36 -42.18 -11.35
N GLN A 160 -4.42 -42.17 -10.02
CA GLN A 160 -3.59 -43.10 -9.27
C GLN A 160 -4.04 -44.52 -9.58
N THR A 161 -3.15 -45.29 -10.24
CA THR A 161 -3.38 -46.71 -10.48
C THR A 161 -2.96 -47.49 -9.26
N THR A 162 -3.92 -48.21 -8.67
CA THR A 162 -3.64 -49.11 -7.57
C THR A 162 -3.92 -50.56 -7.97
N LYS A 163 -3.29 -51.47 -7.27
CA LYS A 163 -3.58 -52.91 -7.43
C LYS A 163 -5.04 -53.17 -7.10
N SER A 164 -5.69 -54.01 -7.89
CA SER A 164 -7.06 -54.44 -7.68
C SER A 164 -7.36 -54.72 -6.22
N GLY A 165 -8.37 -54.07 -5.66
CA GLY A 165 -8.79 -54.20 -4.27
C GLY A 165 -8.41 -53.07 -3.33
N SER A 166 -7.80 -52.01 -3.82
CA SER A 166 -7.42 -50.85 -3.01
C SER A 166 -8.50 -49.72 -3.04
N SER A 167 -8.54 -48.94 -1.97
CA SER A 167 -9.44 -47.80 -1.79
C SER A 167 -9.13 -46.59 -2.68
N ASP A 168 -8.14 -46.68 -3.55
CA ASP A 168 -7.62 -45.53 -4.34
C ASP A 168 -8.25 -45.44 -5.74
N LEU A 169 -9.24 -46.24 -6.06
CA LEU A 169 -9.99 -46.13 -7.31
C LEU A 169 -10.67 -44.75 -7.36
N GLY A 170 -10.35 -43.98 -8.42
CA GLY A 170 -10.92 -42.65 -8.60
C GLY A 170 -10.13 -41.51 -7.93
N LEU A 171 -8.96 -41.79 -7.39
CA LEU A 171 -8.06 -40.76 -6.89
C LEU A 171 -7.34 -40.08 -8.05
N ALA A 172 -7.68 -38.83 -8.30
CA ALA A 172 -6.97 -37.96 -9.25
C ALA A 172 -5.77 -37.31 -8.56
N LYS A 173 -4.63 -37.28 -9.26
CA LYS A 173 -3.40 -36.59 -8.83
C LYS A 173 -2.81 -35.76 -9.95
N TRP A 174 -2.06 -34.74 -9.56
CA TRP A 174 -1.36 -33.85 -10.49
C TRP A 174 -0.11 -33.27 -9.84
N GLU A 175 0.81 -32.77 -10.64
CA GLU A 175 1.95 -32.01 -10.14
C GLU A 175 1.51 -30.66 -9.62
N ALA A 176 1.95 -30.32 -8.42
CA ALA A 176 1.58 -29.07 -7.76
C ALA A 176 2.23 -27.86 -8.46
N VAL A 177 1.46 -26.80 -8.62
CA VAL A 177 1.95 -25.47 -8.96
C VAL A 177 2.14 -24.69 -7.66
N GLU A 178 3.27 -24.01 -7.52
CA GLU A 178 3.58 -23.24 -6.31
C GLU A 178 2.55 -22.13 -6.10
N ASP A 179 2.11 -21.93 -4.87
CA ASP A 179 1.13 -20.91 -4.45
C ASP A 179 -0.25 -21.01 -5.14
N ALA A 180 -0.58 -22.16 -5.75
CA ALA A 180 -1.87 -22.38 -6.38
C ALA A 180 -2.86 -23.15 -5.49
N SER A 181 -4.13 -22.82 -5.63
CA SER A 181 -5.25 -23.72 -5.33
C SER A 181 -5.78 -24.33 -6.62
N TYR A 182 -6.69 -25.29 -6.52
CA TYR A 182 -7.13 -26.05 -7.69
C TYR A 182 -8.65 -26.15 -7.73
N GLU A 183 -9.20 -26.22 -8.95
CA GLU A 183 -10.55 -26.73 -9.25
C GLU A 183 -10.45 -27.97 -10.09
N VAL A 184 -11.19 -29.02 -9.73
CA VAL A 184 -11.21 -30.28 -10.45
C VAL A 184 -12.59 -30.50 -11.08
N TYR A 185 -12.57 -30.91 -12.33
CA TYR A 185 -13.77 -31.19 -13.12
C TYR A 185 -13.75 -32.67 -13.52
N LEU A 186 -14.81 -33.42 -13.16
CA LEU A 186 -14.97 -34.82 -13.55
C LEU A 186 -15.94 -34.89 -14.74
N TYR A 187 -15.54 -35.65 -15.74
CA TYR A 187 -16.37 -35.89 -16.93
C TYR A 187 -16.66 -37.38 -17.09
N ARG A 188 -17.87 -37.69 -17.55
CA ARG A 188 -18.26 -38.99 -18.07
C ARG A 188 -18.54 -38.86 -19.56
N GLY A 189 -17.62 -39.38 -20.41
CA GLY A 189 -17.56 -38.99 -21.80
C GLY A 189 -17.35 -37.50 -21.95
N SER A 190 -18.24 -36.80 -22.66
CA SER A 190 -18.19 -35.33 -22.82
C SER A 190 -18.95 -34.55 -21.75
N LYS A 191 -19.73 -35.24 -20.89
CA LYS A 191 -20.60 -34.58 -19.89
C LYS A 191 -19.82 -34.32 -18.61
N ASN A 192 -19.77 -33.08 -18.15
CA ASN A 192 -19.30 -32.77 -16.80
C ASN A 192 -20.32 -33.30 -15.77
N VAL A 193 -19.84 -34.13 -14.84
CA VAL A 193 -20.67 -34.77 -13.81
C VAL A 193 -20.35 -34.28 -12.41
N TYR A 194 -19.20 -33.64 -12.21
CA TYR A 194 -18.83 -33.04 -10.95
C TYR A 194 -17.82 -31.90 -11.15
N LYS A 195 -17.95 -30.86 -10.34
CA LYS A 195 -16.98 -29.78 -10.18
C LYS A 195 -16.69 -29.63 -8.68
N SER A 196 -15.41 -29.66 -8.31
CA SER A 196 -15.01 -29.41 -6.93
C SER A 196 -15.21 -27.94 -6.56
N GLY A 197 -15.24 -27.67 -5.25
CA GLY A 197 -14.84 -26.35 -4.73
C GLY A 197 -13.32 -26.15 -4.87
N GLU A 198 -12.83 -25.12 -4.18
CA GLU A 198 -11.40 -24.85 -4.08
C GLU A 198 -10.68 -25.96 -3.30
N ILE A 199 -9.56 -26.46 -3.83
CA ILE A 199 -8.74 -27.51 -3.25
C ILE A 199 -7.30 -26.99 -3.09
N HIS A 200 -6.70 -27.22 -1.92
CA HIS A 200 -5.32 -26.81 -1.60
C HIS A 200 -4.32 -27.95 -1.61
N THR A 201 -4.73 -29.13 -2.08
CA THR A 201 -3.88 -30.32 -2.23
C THR A 201 -3.75 -30.67 -3.70
N SER A 202 -2.69 -31.40 -4.08
CA SER A 202 -2.48 -31.90 -5.45
C SER A 202 -3.16 -33.25 -5.71
N SER A 203 -4.27 -33.53 -5.01
CA SER A 203 -5.07 -34.75 -5.22
C SER A 203 -6.54 -34.52 -4.86
N CYS A 204 -7.43 -35.29 -5.48
CA CYS A 204 -8.86 -35.26 -5.21
C CYS A 204 -9.47 -36.67 -5.38
N ASP A 205 -10.21 -37.13 -4.37
CA ASP A 205 -10.99 -38.36 -4.49
C ASP A 205 -12.28 -38.08 -5.27
N LEU A 206 -12.36 -38.60 -6.46
CA LEU A 206 -13.50 -38.45 -7.38
C LEU A 206 -14.39 -39.70 -7.42
N PHE A 207 -14.01 -40.82 -6.75
CA PHE A 207 -14.77 -42.05 -6.74
C PHE A 207 -16.23 -41.88 -6.29
N PRO A 208 -16.54 -41.10 -5.24
CA PRO A 208 -17.93 -40.89 -4.82
C PRO A 208 -18.84 -40.34 -5.92
N TYR A 209 -18.27 -39.68 -6.93
CA TYR A 209 -19.01 -39.04 -8.02
C TYR A 209 -19.10 -39.91 -9.29
N MET A 210 -18.54 -41.13 -9.27
CA MET A 210 -18.55 -42.08 -10.38
C MET A 210 -19.72 -43.08 -10.26
N SER A 211 -20.91 -42.58 -10.16
CA SER A 211 -22.14 -43.38 -9.85
C SER A 211 -22.67 -44.26 -10.97
N SER A 212 -22.11 -44.20 -12.18
CA SER A 212 -22.63 -44.90 -13.35
C SER A 212 -21.51 -45.50 -14.18
N LYS A 213 -21.76 -46.61 -14.88
CA LYS A 213 -20.80 -47.17 -15.82
C LYS A 213 -20.42 -46.16 -16.92
N GLY A 214 -19.17 -46.09 -17.29
CA GLY A 214 -18.69 -45.24 -18.37
C GLY A 214 -17.22 -44.94 -18.25
N THR A 215 -16.69 -44.26 -19.25
CA THR A 215 -15.28 -43.76 -19.21
C THR A 215 -15.29 -42.41 -18.53
N TYR A 216 -14.47 -42.29 -17.50
CA TYR A 216 -14.28 -41.06 -16.76
C TYR A 216 -12.93 -40.43 -17.07
N THR A 217 -12.95 -39.10 -17.22
CA THR A 217 -11.76 -38.27 -17.34
C THR A 217 -11.89 -37.10 -16.38
N PHE A 218 -10.78 -36.55 -15.94
CA PHE A 218 -10.82 -35.34 -15.17
C PHE A 218 -9.93 -34.25 -15.79
N LYS A 219 -10.24 -33.01 -15.45
CA LYS A 219 -9.40 -31.85 -15.74
C LYS A 219 -9.14 -31.13 -14.42
N VAL A 220 -7.95 -30.59 -14.25
CA VAL A 220 -7.58 -29.77 -13.13
C VAL A 220 -7.18 -28.40 -13.64
N ARG A 221 -7.60 -27.36 -12.93
CA ARG A 221 -7.26 -25.98 -13.19
C ARG A 221 -6.58 -25.40 -11.95
N ALA A 222 -5.41 -24.84 -12.13
CA ALA A 222 -4.78 -24.03 -11.09
C ALA A 222 -5.47 -22.66 -10.98
N ARG A 223 -5.60 -22.17 -9.77
CA ARG A 223 -6.11 -20.85 -9.44
C ARG A 223 -5.18 -20.15 -8.46
N SER A 224 -5.08 -18.85 -8.55
CA SER A 224 -4.45 -18.08 -7.48
C SER A 224 -5.20 -18.29 -6.16
N SER A 225 -4.45 -18.42 -5.07
CA SER A 225 -5.01 -18.43 -3.72
C SER A 225 -5.59 -17.08 -3.28
N ASN A 226 -5.48 -16.06 -4.13
CA ASN A 226 -6.01 -14.73 -3.90
C ASN A 226 -7.08 -14.40 -4.95
N ASP A 227 -8.34 -14.27 -4.51
CA ASP A 227 -9.51 -14.01 -5.38
C ASP A 227 -9.44 -12.67 -6.14
N GLU A 228 -8.50 -11.79 -5.80
CA GLU A 228 -8.31 -10.48 -6.47
C GLU A 228 -7.39 -10.56 -7.71
N VAL A 229 -6.92 -11.75 -8.11
CA VAL A 229 -5.99 -11.97 -9.24
C VAL A 229 -6.68 -12.65 -10.40
#